data_42a74bc71de163d69a668b97210793c5
#
_entry.id   42a74bc71de163d69a668b97210793c5
#
_cell.length_a   1.000
_cell.length_b   1.000
_cell.length_c   1.000
_cell.angle_alpha   90.00
_cell.angle_beta   90.00
_cell.angle_gamma   90.00
#
_symmetry.space_group_name_H-M   'P 1'
#
loop_
_entity.id
_entity.type
_entity.pdbx_description
1 polymer ?
#
loop_
_entity_poly.entity_id
_entity_poly.type
_entity_poly.pdbx_seq_one_letter_code
_entity_poly.pdbx_strand_id
1 'polypeptide(L)'
;MNILILGGGGREHSIAWAVMQNPKCDKLIVAPGNAGIAQIAECASLDILNGAAVVNFCDENAIDFVIVGPEAPLAAGVSDRLRDAGLLVFGPSQAAAQLEASKHFTKSICDAAGAPTAAYGHFTDAASARAYVTAQGAPIVVKADGLAAGKGVIVAETEAQAMAAIDDMFGGEFGDAGAEVVIEEFMTGEEASFFVLCDGENALPIGTAQDHKRVGDGDTGPNTGGMGAYSPAPVLTDAVADLAMERIIRPTLREMARRGTPYQGVLYAGLMIQNGQPRLVEYNVRFGDPECQVLMMRLGAQALDLMQAAAEGRLAEAQVNWATDHALTVVMAAKGYPGSYEKGSAINGLDDTTEDSFHMVFHAGTAMADGRIVASGGRVLNVTARGASLQQARDRAYMMVDRIDWPEGFCRRDIGWRALS
;
A
#
# COMPACT_ATOMS: atom_id res chain seq x y z
N MET A 1 -6.47 -23.55 9.80
CA MET A 1 -7.22 -22.36 10.30
C MET A 1 -8.11 -21.79 9.23
N ASN A 2 -9.27 -21.25 9.62
CA ASN A 2 -10.16 -20.52 8.74
C ASN A 2 -9.75 -19.04 8.76
N ILE A 3 -9.53 -18.45 7.60
CA ILE A 3 -8.95 -17.11 7.45
C ILE A 3 -9.93 -16.20 6.71
N LEU A 4 -10.11 -14.97 7.21
CA LEU A 4 -10.84 -13.91 6.55
C LEU A 4 -9.86 -12.81 6.13
N ILE A 5 -9.88 -12.42 4.84
CA ILE A 5 -9.19 -11.24 4.36
C ILE A 5 -10.23 -10.16 4.07
N LEU A 6 -10.06 -8.97 4.66
CA LEU A 6 -10.90 -7.80 4.38
C LEU A 6 -10.29 -6.99 3.24
N GLY A 7 -11.07 -6.72 2.21
CA GLY A 7 -10.69 -5.96 1.02
C GLY A 7 -10.94 -6.74 -0.28
N GLY A 8 -10.62 -6.14 -1.42
CA GLY A 8 -10.90 -6.76 -2.73
C GLY A 8 -10.04 -6.19 -3.87
N GLY A 9 -8.91 -5.57 -3.54
CA GLY A 9 -7.94 -5.04 -4.50
C GLY A 9 -6.88 -6.05 -4.93
N GLY A 10 -5.91 -5.60 -5.71
CA GLY A 10 -4.78 -6.40 -6.13
C GLY A 10 -3.89 -6.85 -4.98
N ARG A 11 -3.76 -6.00 -3.97
CA ARG A 11 -3.11 -6.31 -2.70
C ARG A 11 -3.75 -7.52 -2.03
N GLU A 12 -5.08 -7.52 -1.84
CA GLU A 12 -5.80 -8.61 -1.20
C GLU A 12 -5.75 -9.88 -2.04
N HIS A 13 -5.79 -9.78 -3.37
CA HIS A 13 -5.61 -10.95 -4.23
C HIS A 13 -4.23 -11.58 -4.06
N SER A 14 -3.16 -10.76 -4.00
CA SER A 14 -1.80 -11.29 -3.80
C SER A 14 -1.60 -11.90 -2.41
N ILE A 15 -2.22 -11.32 -1.37
CA ILE A 15 -2.22 -11.90 -0.02
C ILE A 15 -2.98 -13.24 -0.04
N ALA A 16 -4.18 -13.29 -0.64
CA ALA A 16 -4.96 -14.52 -0.76
C ALA A 16 -4.19 -15.63 -1.46
N TRP A 17 -3.51 -15.31 -2.58
CA TRP A 17 -2.66 -16.25 -3.30
C TRP A 17 -1.51 -16.81 -2.44
N ALA A 18 -0.85 -15.95 -1.65
CA ALA A 18 0.24 -16.39 -0.77
C ALA A 18 -0.27 -17.23 0.40
N VAL A 19 -1.39 -16.82 1.01
CA VAL A 19 -2.04 -17.53 2.14
C VAL A 19 -2.50 -18.93 1.72
N MET A 20 -3.11 -19.08 0.54
CA MET A 20 -3.57 -20.37 0.03
C MET A 20 -2.46 -21.40 -0.22
N GLN A 21 -1.21 -20.96 -0.37
CA GLN A 21 -0.07 -21.84 -0.52
C GLN A 21 0.42 -22.43 0.81
N ASN A 22 -0.02 -21.88 1.95
CA ASN A 22 0.41 -22.33 3.27
C ASN A 22 -0.51 -23.45 3.77
N PRO A 23 0.03 -24.61 4.17
CA PRO A 23 -0.78 -25.75 4.64
C PRO A 23 -1.58 -25.49 5.93
N LYS A 24 -1.35 -24.38 6.62
CA LYS A 24 -2.17 -23.95 7.76
C LYS A 24 -3.52 -23.35 7.36
N CYS A 25 -3.68 -22.95 6.09
CA CYS A 25 -4.93 -22.41 5.58
C CYS A 25 -5.88 -23.54 5.20
N ASP A 26 -6.89 -23.82 6.01
CA ASP A 26 -7.92 -24.82 5.75
C ASP A 26 -9.07 -24.22 4.91
N LYS A 27 -9.46 -22.99 5.21
CA LYS A 27 -10.49 -22.24 4.50
C LYS A 27 -10.10 -20.77 4.38
N LEU A 28 -10.29 -20.19 3.19
CA LEU A 28 -10.08 -18.77 2.94
C LEU A 28 -11.38 -18.12 2.44
N ILE A 29 -11.78 -17.04 3.13
CA ILE A 29 -12.85 -16.14 2.70
C ILE A 29 -12.26 -14.74 2.50
N VAL A 30 -12.69 -14.04 1.45
CA VAL A 30 -12.28 -12.65 1.19
C VAL A 30 -13.52 -11.78 1.01
N ALA A 31 -13.59 -10.66 1.70
CA ALA A 31 -14.73 -9.77 1.67
C ALA A 31 -14.33 -8.31 1.35
N PRO A 32 -14.88 -7.71 0.29
CA PRO A 32 -15.82 -8.30 -0.68
C PRO A 32 -15.17 -9.21 -1.73
N GLY A 33 -13.83 -9.18 -1.88
CA GLY A 33 -13.12 -9.88 -2.95
C GLY A 33 -13.31 -9.23 -4.33
N ASN A 34 -12.89 -9.95 -5.37
CA ASN A 34 -13.04 -9.58 -6.78
C ASN A 34 -13.10 -10.82 -7.68
N ALA A 35 -13.25 -10.64 -9.00
CA ALA A 35 -13.41 -11.75 -9.93
C ALA A 35 -12.21 -12.72 -9.98
N GLY A 36 -10.99 -12.27 -9.73
CA GLY A 36 -9.81 -13.14 -9.66
C GLY A 36 -9.74 -13.89 -8.33
N ILE A 37 -10.00 -13.20 -7.21
CA ILE A 37 -10.06 -13.85 -5.89
C ILE A 37 -11.10 -14.95 -5.87
N ALA A 38 -12.25 -14.74 -6.51
CA ALA A 38 -13.32 -15.74 -6.59
C ALA A 38 -12.90 -17.05 -7.30
N GLN A 39 -11.77 -17.08 -7.99
CA GLN A 39 -11.24 -18.30 -8.61
C GLN A 39 -10.41 -19.15 -7.62
N ILE A 40 -9.91 -18.54 -6.54
CA ILE A 40 -9.02 -19.20 -5.57
C ILE A 40 -9.57 -19.27 -4.16
N ALA A 41 -10.59 -18.46 -3.82
CA ALA A 41 -11.18 -18.36 -2.48
C ALA A 41 -12.67 -18.04 -2.56
N GLU A 42 -13.39 -18.27 -1.46
CA GLU A 42 -14.76 -17.83 -1.32
C GLU A 42 -14.82 -16.30 -1.17
N CYS A 43 -15.68 -15.62 -1.96
CA CYS A 43 -15.92 -14.20 -1.82
C CYS A 43 -17.26 -13.97 -1.10
N ALA A 44 -17.28 -13.07 -0.11
CA ALA A 44 -18.45 -12.77 0.68
C ALA A 44 -18.81 -11.28 0.64
N SER A 45 -20.11 -10.97 0.51
CA SER A 45 -20.59 -9.59 0.65
C SER A 45 -20.64 -9.23 2.13
N LEU A 46 -19.83 -8.27 2.56
CA LEU A 46 -19.71 -7.82 3.94
C LEU A 46 -19.36 -6.33 3.98
N ASP A 47 -20.02 -5.60 4.87
CA ASP A 47 -19.59 -4.22 5.19
C ASP A 47 -18.36 -4.28 6.09
N ILE A 48 -17.19 -4.17 5.48
CA ILE A 48 -15.91 -4.28 6.15
C ILE A 48 -15.56 -3.07 7.04
N LEU A 49 -16.34 -2.00 7.01
CA LEU A 49 -16.20 -0.84 7.90
C LEU A 49 -17.01 -1.01 9.19
N ASN A 50 -17.97 -1.93 9.20
CA ASN A 50 -18.81 -2.22 10.35
C ASN A 50 -18.21 -3.36 11.20
N GLY A 51 -17.42 -3.00 12.23
CA GLY A 51 -16.75 -3.99 13.08
C GLY A 51 -17.70 -5.02 13.72
N ALA A 52 -18.93 -4.63 14.08
CA ALA A 52 -19.91 -5.58 14.62
C ALA A 52 -20.39 -6.60 13.56
N ALA A 53 -20.60 -6.16 12.32
CA ALA A 53 -20.94 -7.05 11.22
C ALA A 53 -19.79 -8.03 10.92
N VAL A 54 -18.52 -7.55 10.98
CA VAL A 54 -17.34 -8.40 10.76
C VAL A 54 -17.22 -9.44 11.88
N VAL A 55 -17.41 -9.07 13.16
CA VAL A 55 -17.39 -10.01 14.29
C VAL A 55 -18.46 -11.09 14.11
N ASN A 56 -19.72 -10.73 13.84
CA ASN A 56 -20.80 -11.70 13.61
C ASN A 56 -20.45 -12.64 12.44
N PHE A 57 -19.93 -12.10 11.35
CA PHE A 57 -19.50 -12.93 10.22
C PHE A 57 -18.40 -13.92 10.59
N CYS A 58 -17.44 -13.52 11.43
CA CYS A 58 -16.39 -14.39 11.92
C CYS A 58 -16.96 -15.55 12.78
N ASP A 59 -17.88 -15.25 13.66
CA ASP A 59 -18.56 -16.27 14.48
C ASP A 59 -19.34 -17.27 13.63
N GLU A 60 -20.14 -16.80 12.68
CA GLU A 60 -20.95 -17.64 11.78
C GLU A 60 -20.11 -18.55 10.88
N ASN A 61 -18.90 -18.13 10.52
CA ASN A 61 -17.99 -18.85 9.63
C ASN A 61 -16.82 -19.53 10.33
N ALA A 62 -16.80 -19.53 11.69
CA ALA A 62 -15.73 -20.08 12.52
C ALA A 62 -14.34 -19.59 12.07
N ILE A 63 -14.17 -18.28 11.90
CA ILE A 63 -12.91 -17.65 11.50
C ILE A 63 -11.94 -17.63 12.67
N ASP A 64 -10.71 -18.11 12.45
CA ASP A 64 -9.63 -18.13 13.43
C ASP A 64 -8.72 -16.88 13.33
N PHE A 65 -8.55 -16.34 12.10
CA PHE A 65 -7.60 -15.26 11.83
C PHE A 65 -8.14 -14.28 10.82
N VAL A 66 -8.05 -12.98 11.11
CA VAL A 66 -8.47 -11.91 10.20
C VAL A 66 -7.28 -11.09 9.73
N ILE A 67 -7.14 -10.90 8.43
CA ILE A 67 -6.14 -10.04 7.80
C ILE A 67 -6.85 -8.81 7.24
N VAL A 68 -6.50 -7.62 7.73
CA VAL A 68 -7.11 -6.37 7.25
C VAL A 68 -6.22 -5.79 6.15
N GLY A 69 -6.75 -5.77 4.93
CA GLY A 69 -6.02 -5.29 3.76
C GLY A 69 -5.96 -3.76 3.64
N PRO A 70 -7.10 -3.04 3.51
CA PRO A 70 -7.12 -1.60 3.28
C PRO A 70 -7.07 -0.78 4.58
N GLU A 71 -6.75 0.51 4.45
CA GLU A 71 -6.63 1.46 5.55
C GLU A 71 -7.97 1.84 6.20
N ALA A 72 -9.06 1.89 5.41
CA ALA A 72 -10.34 2.38 5.90
C ALA A 72 -10.92 1.57 7.07
N PRO A 73 -10.96 0.22 7.06
CA PRO A 73 -11.37 -0.58 8.21
C PRO A 73 -10.46 -0.38 9.43
N LEU A 74 -9.16 -0.17 9.23
CA LEU A 74 -8.20 0.11 10.31
C LEU A 74 -8.52 1.44 11.00
N ALA A 75 -8.72 2.48 10.21
CA ALA A 75 -9.12 3.80 10.70
C ALA A 75 -10.52 3.79 11.37
N ALA A 76 -11.40 2.90 10.93
CA ALA A 76 -12.72 2.69 11.54
C ALA A 76 -12.69 1.86 12.85
N GLY A 77 -11.52 1.31 13.25
CA GLY A 77 -11.37 0.55 14.49
C GLY A 77 -11.87 -0.90 14.40
N VAL A 78 -11.96 -1.47 13.21
CA VAL A 78 -12.41 -2.86 13.02
C VAL A 78 -11.47 -3.85 13.70
N SER A 79 -10.15 -3.60 13.66
CA SER A 79 -9.16 -4.43 14.37
C SER A 79 -9.37 -4.47 15.88
N ASP A 80 -9.74 -3.34 16.48
CA ASP A 80 -10.00 -3.26 17.92
C ASP A 80 -11.23 -4.08 18.26
N ARG A 81 -12.32 -3.95 17.52
CA ARG A 81 -13.56 -4.73 17.72
C ARG A 81 -13.34 -6.23 17.61
N LEU A 82 -12.52 -6.66 16.66
CA LEU A 82 -12.19 -8.07 16.49
C LEU A 82 -11.36 -8.61 17.67
N ARG A 83 -10.36 -7.86 18.13
CA ARG A 83 -9.56 -8.23 19.32
C ARG A 83 -10.39 -8.27 20.59
N ASP A 84 -11.30 -7.30 20.79
CA ASP A 84 -12.24 -7.29 21.92
C ASP A 84 -13.15 -8.53 21.92
N ALA A 85 -13.46 -9.08 20.75
CA ALA A 85 -14.19 -10.33 20.58
C ALA A 85 -13.31 -11.59 20.71
N GLY A 86 -12.00 -11.45 20.95
CA GLY A 86 -11.05 -12.56 21.13
C GLY A 86 -10.51 -13.17 19.83
N LEU A 87 -10.70 -12.50 18.70
CA LEU A 87 -10.21 -12.95 17.39
C LEU A 87 -8.75 -12.52 17.17
N LEU A 88 -7.96 -13.37 16.54
CA LEU A 88 -6.62 -13.03 16.09
C LEU A 88 -6.72 -12.12 14.86
N VAL A 89 -6.00 -10.97 14.87
CA VAL A 89 -6.09 -9.95 13.82
C VAL A 89 -4.71 -9.46 13.42
N PHE A 90 -4.45 -9.47 12.12
CA PHE A 90 -3.31 -8.77 11.52
C PHE A 90 -3.75 -7.40 10.99
N GLY A 91 -3.30 -6.35 11.65
CA GLY A 91 -3.59 -4.95 11.37
C GLY A 91 -3.51 -4.11 12.65
N PRO A 92 -3.10 -2.83 12.60
CA PRO A 92 -2.99 -1.98 13.78
C PRO A 92 -4.34 -1.65 14.41
N SER A 93 -4.31 -1.15 15.64
CA SER A 93 -5.47 -0.54 16.30
C SER A 93 -5.85 0.78 15.60
N GLN A 94 -7.06 1.26 15.85
CA GLN A 94 -7.51 2.57 15.35
C GLN A 94 -6.56 3.69 15.76
N ALA A 95 -6.10 3.68 17.02
CA ALA A 95 -5.16 4.66 17.53
C ALA A 95 -3.79 4.58 16.83
N ALA A 96 -3.29 3.38 16.54
CA ALA A 96 -2.04 3.20 15.80
C ALA A 96 -2.19 3.50 14.30
N ALA A 97 -3.38 3.30 13.72
CA ALA A 97 -3.69 3.63 12.33
C ALA A 97 -3.65 5.14 12.04
N GLN A 98 -3.61 5.99 13.08
CA GLN A 98 -3.38 7.43 12.93
C GLN A 98 -2.04 7.74 12.23
N LEU A 99 -1.06 6.83 12.23
CA LEU A 99 0.19 6.99 11.45
C LEU A 99 -0.05 7.14 9.93
N GLU A 100 -1.18 6.67 9.37
CA GLU A 100 -1.56 6.94 7.98
C GLU A 100 -2.74 7.92 7.90
N ALA A 101 -3.68 7.83 8.85
CA ALA A 101 -4.90 8.61 8.81
C ALA A 101 -4.69 10.11 9.08
N SER A 102 -3.62 10.49 9.81
CA SER A 102 -3.26 11.90 10.07
C SER A 102 -1.76 12.13 9.84
N LYS A 103 -1.47 13.02 8.89
CA LYS A 103 -0.09 13.43 8.59
C LYS A 103 0.48 14.26 9.73
N HIS A 104 -0.35 15.10 10.37
CA HIS A 104 0.04 15.85 11.56
C HIS A 104 0.40 14.91 12.72
N PHE A 105 -0.39 13.86 12.95
CA PHE A 105 -0.04 12.85 13.97
C PHE A 105 1.33 12.21 13.67
N THR A 106 1.55 11.77 12.44
CA THR A 106 2.84 11.20 12.00
C THR A 106 3.99 12.16 12.23
N LYS A 107 3.84 13.45 11.88
CA LYS A 107 4.87 14.47 12.13
C LYS A 107 5.13 14.66 13.62
N SER A 108 4.09 14.67 14.45
CA SER A 108 4.24 14.76 15.91
C SER A 108 4.99 13.57 16.53
N ILE A 109 4.80 12.38 15.94
CA ILE A 109 5.57 11.17 16.30
C ILE A 109 7.03 11.34 15.86
N CYS A 110 7.28 11.78 14.64
CA CYS A 110 8.64 11.99 14.12
C CYS A 110 9.42 12.99 14.97
N ASP A 111 8.82 14.12 15.34
CA ASP A 111 9.45 15.13 16.20
C ASP A 111 9.82 14.55 17.56
N ALA A 112 8.87 13.87 18.20
CA ALA A 112 9.09 13.29 19.53
C ALA A 112 10.11 12.12 19.51
N ALA A 113 10.15 11.37 18.41
CA ALA A 113 11.06 10.24 18.20
C ALA A 113 12.44 10.67 17.68
N GLY A 114 12.59 11.91 17.19
CA GLY A 114 13.78 12.36 16.47
C GLY A 114 13.96 11.67 15.13
N ALA A 115 12.89 11.17 14.52
CA ALA A 115 12.94 10.47 13.23
C ALA A 115 13.08 11.49 12.07
N PRO A 116 14.08 11.34 11.18
CA PRO A 116 14.30 12.28 10.09
C PRO A 116 13.14 12.26 9.08
N THR A 117 12.52 13.40 8.87
CA THR A 117 11.42 13.64 7.93
C THR A 117 11.55 15.04 7.32
N ALA A 118 10.65 15.39 6.39
CA ALA A 118 10.57 16.74 5.84
C ALA A 118 10.26 17.78 6.92
N ALA A 119 10.91 18.94 6.87
CA ALA A 119 10.48 20.09 7.66
C ALA A 119 9.04 20.49 7.26
N TYR A 120 8.22 20.89 8.22
CA TYR A 120 6.80 21.08 7.96
C TYR A 120 6.16 22.18 8.79
N GLY A 121 4.98 22.63 8.36
CA GLY A 121 4.02 23.41 9.14
C GLY A 121 2.65 22.75 9.08
N HIS A 122 1.87 22.87 10.16
CA HIS A 122 0.50 22.38 10.23
C HIS A 122 -0.47 23.58 10.39
N PHE A 123 -1.55 23.58 9.61
CA PHE A 123 -2.46 24.72 9.49
C PHE A 123 -3.92 24.28 9.48
N THR A 124 -4.73 25.04 10.23
CA THR A 124 -6.19 24.87 10.32
C THR A 124 -6.92 26.02 9.62
N ASP A 125 -6.19 26.96 9.00
CA ASP A 125 -6.75 28.05 8.21
C ASP A 125 -5.87 28.42 7.01
N ALA A 126 -6.51 28.84 5.92
CA ALA A 126 -5.84 29.17 4.67
C ALA A 126 -4.89 30.37 4.77
N ALA A 127 -5.17 31.37 5.63
CA ALA A 127 -4.37 32.58 5.72
C ALA A 127 -2.98 32.28 6.30
N SER A 128 -2.92 31.50 7.38
CA SER A 128 -1.67 31.05 8.01
C SER A 128 -0.89 30.12 7.07
N ALA A 129 -1.57 29.21 6.36
CA ALA A 129 -0.96 28.31 5.37
C ALA A 129 -0.29 29.10 4.22
N ARG A 130 -0.98 30.10 3.67
CA ARG A 130 -0.43 30.97 2.61
C ARG A 130 0.76 31.80 3.10
N ALA A 131 0.70 32.34 4.32
CA ALA A 131 1.81 33.10 4.91
C ALA A 131 3.07 32.21 5.05
N TYR A 132 2.89 30.94 5.43
CA TYR A 132 3.99 29.98 5.50
C TYR A 132 4.59 29.72 4.12
N VAL A 133 3.78 29.45 3.09
CA VAL A 133 4.27 29.27 1.71
C VAL A 133 5.05 30.48 1.22
N THR A 134 4.53 31.69 1.45
CA THR A 134 5.25 32.93 1.08
C THR A 134 6.59 33.06 1.77
N ALA A 135 6.71 32.60 3.03
CA ALA A 135 7.96 32.65 3.78
C ALA A 135 8.98 31.57 3.37
N GLN A 136 8.50 30.37 2.98
CA GLN A 136 9.37 29.24 2.59
C GLN A 136 9.73 29.25 1.12
N GLY A 137 8.84 29.75 0.24
CA GLY A 137 8.97 29.69 -1.22
C GLY A 137 8.57 28.33 -1.79
N ALA A 138 8.88 28.12 -3.07
CA ALA A 138 8.66 26.86 -3.79
C ALA A 138 10.01 26.37 -4.38
N PRO A 139 10.18 25.03 -4.66
CA PRO A 139 9.13 24.00 -4.60
C PRO A 139 8.77 23.61 -3.16
N ILE A 140 7.48 23.23 -2.96
CA ILE A 140 6.93 22.88 -1.65
C ILE A 140 5.81 21.84 -1.81
N VAL A 141 5.51 21.06 -0.77
CA VAL A 141 4.47 20.03 -0.84
C VAL A 141 3.31 20.38 0.07
N VAL A 142 2.10 20.45 -0.48
CA VAL A 142 0.85 20.74 0.26
C VAL A 142 0.06 19.44 0.38
N LYS A 143 -0.29 19.05 1.61
CA LYS A 143 -0.97 17.77 1.90
C LYS A 143 -2.23 18.02 2.74
N ALA A 144 -3.36 17.45 2.33
CA ALA A 144 -4.54 17.34 3.20
C ALA A 144 -4.25 16.37 4.35
N ASP A 145 -4.69 16.67 5.58
CA ASP A 145 -4.31 15.87 6.75
C ASP A 145 -5.04 14.51 6.83
N GLY A 146 -6.22 14.36 6.26
CA GLY A 146 -6.97 13.11 6.29
C GLY A 146 -6.62 12.09 5.20
N LEU A 147 -7.35 10.97 5.21
CA LEU A 147 -7.30 9.95 4.15
C LEU A 147 -7.92 10.53 2.87
N ALA A 148 -7.13 10.72 1.82
CA ALA A 148 -7.55 11.28 0.55
C ALA A 148 -7.23 10.37 -0.65
N ALA A 149 -7.09 9.06 -0.44
CA ALA A 149 -6.84 8.05 -1.48
C ALA A 149 -5.68 8.43 -2.45
N GLY A 150 -4.61 9.01 -1.92
CA GLY A 150 -3.44 9.45 -2.71
C GLY A 150 -3.63 10.73 -3.52
N LYS A 151 -4.81 11.37 -3.47
CA LYS A 151 -5.10 12.61 -4.21
C LYS A 151 -4.85 13.88 -3.41
N GLY A 152 -4.76 13.78 -2.08
CA GLY A 152 -4.57 14.91 -1.17
C GLY A 152 -3.10 15.39 -1.05
N VAL A 153 -2.23 15.09 -2.00
CA VAL A 153 -0.81 15.50 -1.99
C VAL A 153 -0.49 16.23 -3.29
N ILE A 154 -0.13 17.51 -3.17
CA ILE A 154 0.20 18.36 -4.30
C ILE A 154 1.65 18.84 -4.17
N VAL A 155 2.50 18.44 -5.09
CA VAL A 155 3.85 18.97 -5.24
C VAL A 155 3.76 20.26 -6.05
N ALA A 156 3.95 21.38 -5.41
CA ALA A 156 3.88 22.70 -6.02
C ALA A 156 5.29 23.18 -6.40
N GLU A 157 5.53 23.31 -7.68
CA GLU A 157 6.81 23.82 -8.22
C GLU A 157 6.90 25.35 -8.14
N THR A 158 5.74 26.01 -7.99
CA THR A 158 5.62 27.47 -7.88
C THR A 158 4.73 27.86 -6.71
N GLU A 159 4.92 29.07 -6.14
CA GLU A 159 4.04 29.59 -5.10
C GLU A 159 2.58 29.68 -5.57
N ALA A 160 2.33 30.02 -6.83
CA ALA A 160 0.97 30.09 -7.38
C ALA A 160 0.27 28.72 -7.34
N GLN A 161 0.99 27.63 -7.65
CA GLN A 161 0.46 26.26 -7.51
C GLN A 161 0.18 25.90 -6.05
N ALA A 162 1.08 26.30 -5.13
CA ALA A 162 0.87 26.05 -3.71
C ALA A 162 -0.35 26.81 -3.16
N MET A 163 -0.53 28.06 -3.57
CA MET A 163 -1.71 28.86 -3.18
C MET A 163 -3.02 28.24 -3.70
N ALA A 164 -3.04 27.79 -4.97
CA ALA A 164 -4.19 27.09 -5.53
C ALA A 164 -4.50 25.80 -4.78
N ALA A 165 -3.46 24.99 -4.45
CA ALA A 165 -3.62 23.77 -3.65
C ALA A 165 -4.23 24.03 -2.26
N ILE A 166 -3.80 25.11 -1.58
CA ILE A 166 -4.38 25.53 -0.30
C ILE A 166 -5.85 25.91 -0.46
N ASP A 167 -6.19 26.65 -1.53
CA ASP A 167 -7.57 27.05 -1.80
C ASP A 167 -8.49 25.86 -2.06
N ASP A 168 -8.03 24.89 -2.85
CA ASP A 168 -8.76 23.66 -3.16
C ASP A 168 -9.00 22.83 -1.89
N MET A 169 -7.99 22.70 -1.02
CA MET A 169 -8.08 21.94 0.22
C MET A 169 -9.06 22.56 1.22
N PHE A 170 -8.90 23.83 1.55
CA PHE A 170 -9.82 24.54 2.45
C PHE A 170 -11.16 24.86 1.79
N GLY A 171 -11.25 24.84 0.44
CA GLY A 171 -12.48 25.00 -0.33
C GLY A 171 -13.43 23.80 -0.27
N GLY A 172 -13.00 22.67 0.34
CA GLY A 172 -13.83 21.49 0.55
C GLY A 172 -13.76 20.46 -0.57
N GLU A 173 -12.85 20.58 -1.53
CA GLU A 173 -12.65 19.58 -2.60
C GLU A 173 -12.26 18.20 -2.05
N PHE A 174 -11.61 18.17 -0.87
CA PHE A 174 -11.19 16.96 -0.17
C PHE A 174 -12.08 16.59 1.04
N GLY A 175 -13.25 17.21 1.17
CA GLY A 175 -14.16 16.98 2.29
C GLY A 175 -13.49 17.26 3.64
N ASP A 176 -13.79 16.44 4.65
CA ASP A 176 -13.23 16.59 6.00
C ASP A 176 -11.70 16.45 6.04
N ALA A 177 -11.10 15.72 5.09
CA ALA A 177 -9.66 15.56 4.99
C ALA A 177 -8.92 16.88 4.68
N GLY A 178 -9.59 17.83 4.03
CA GLY A 178 -9.06 19.16 3.71
C GLY A 178 -9.25 20.22 4.81
N ALA A 179 -9.87 19.86 5.94
CA ALA A 179 -10.08 20.79 7.04
C ALA A 179 -8.76 21.23 7.72
N GLU A 180 -7.73 20.42 7.62
CA GLU A 180 -6.38 20.68 8.09
C GLU A 180 -5.36 20.37 6.99
N VAL A 181 -4.28 21.14 6.95
CA VAL A 181 -3.25 21.05 5.90
C VAL A 181 -1.86 20.95 6.54
N VAL A 182 -1.06 20.02 6.04
CA VAL A 182 0.37 19.92 6.34
C VAL A 182 1.15 20.40 5.14
N ILE A 183 2.03 21.36 5.31
CA ILE A 183 2.91 21.89 4.25
C ILE A 183 4.33 21.49 4.58
N GLU A 184 4.99 20.81 3.63
CA GLU A 184 6.32 20.22 3.81
C GLU A 184 7.33 20.78 2.83
N GLU A 185 8.59 20.84 3.23
CA GLU A 185 9.69 21.06 2.29
C GLU A 185 9.67 19.99 1.19
N PHE A 186 10.04 20.38 -0.02
CA PHE A 186 10.24 19.43 -1.12
C PHE A 186 11.55 18.68 -0.92
N MET A 187 11.47 17.38 -0.66
CA MET A 187 12.65 16.52 -0.55
C MET A 187 13.08 16.02 -1.93
N THR A 188 14.39 16.03 -2.18
CA THR A 188 15.00 15.46 -3.38
C THR A 188 15.67 14.13 -3.08
N GLY A 189 15.69 13.24 -4.06
CA GLY A 189 16.29 11.90 -3.93
C GLY A 189 15.52 10.86 -4.70
N GLU A 190 15.75 9.60 -4.37
CA GLU A 190 14.97 8.48 -4.89
C GLU A 190 13.99 7.99 -3.82
N GLU A 191 12.72 7.86 -4.19
CA GLU A 191 11.72 7.32 -3.29
C GLU A 191 11.73 5.80 -3.33
N ALA A 192 11.62 5.16 -2.15
CA ALA A 192 11.51 3.73 -2.03
C ALA A 192 10.59 3.36 -0.85
N SER A 193 10.02 2.18 -0.95
CA SER A 193 9.08 1.60 0.01
C SER A 193 9.80 0.57 0.88
N PHE A 194 9.77 0.75 2.19
CA PHE A 194 10.34 -0.15 3.16
C PHE A 194 9.26 -0.78 4.02
N PHE A 195 9.20 -2.10 4.05
CA PHE A 195 8.16 -2.85 4.73
C PHE A 195 8.70 -3.59 5.95
N VAL A 196 8.06 -3.36 7.09
CA VAL A 196 8.45 -3.92 8.38
C VAL A 196 7.22 -4.50 9.07
N LEU A 197 7.28 -5.77 9.49
CA LEU A 197 6.29 -6.33 10.41
C LEU A 197 6.59 -5.89 11.83
N CYS A 198 5.54 -5.57 12.57
CA CYS A 198 5.61 -5.13 13.95
C CYS A 198 4.61 -5.91 14.81
N ASP A 199 4.99 -6.24 16.04
CA ASP A 199 4.15 -6.97 16.98
C ASP A 199 3.89 -6.21 18.30
N GLY A 200 4.18 -4.90 18.31
CA GLY A 200 4.09 -4.04 19.48
C GLY A 200 5.44 -3.83 20.18
N GLU A 201 6.34 -4.81 20.15
CA GLU A 201 7.67 -4.75 20.75
C GLU A 201 8.78 -4.90 19.71
N ASN A 202 8.63 -5.87 18.80
CA ASN A 202 9.62 -6.24 17.81
C ASN A 202 9.28 -5.68 16.44
N ALA A 203 10.31 -5.50 15.62
CA ALA A 203 10.22 -5.04 14.25
C ALA A 203 11.09 -5.91 13.35
N LEU A 204 10.47 -6.57 12.36
CA LEU A 204 11.11 -7.48 11.42
C LEU A 204 11.00 -6.91 10.00
N PRO A 205 12.10 -6.48 9.35
CA PRO A 205 12.07 -6.11 7.94
C PRO A 205 11.62 -7.27 7.06
N ILE A 206 10.67 -7.01 6.17
CA ILE A 206 10.14 -8.01 5.24
C ILE A 206 10.25 -7.60 3.78
N GLY A 207 10.97 -6.54 3.47
CA GLY A 207 11.33 -6.20 2.11
C GLY A 207 11.29 -4.77 1.73
N THR A 208 11.73 -4.55 0.50
CA THR A 208 11.82 -3.24 -0.13
C THR A 208 11.17 -3.30 -1.50
N ALA A 209 10.58 -2.20 -1.94
CA ALA A 209 10.08 -2.04 -3.30
C ALA A 209 10.26 -0.60 -3.78
N GLN A 210 10.20 -0.38 -5.08
CA GLN A 210 10.01 0.95 -5.67
C GLN A 210 8.80 0.90 -6.59
N ASP A 211 7.92 1.89 -6.46
CA ASP A 211 6.74 2.06 -7.28
C ASP A 211 6.92 3.17 -8.34
N HIS A 212 5.99 3.20 -9.28
CA HIS A 212 5.88 4.23 -10.32
C HIS A 212 4.57 4.97 -10.14
N LYS A 213 4.59 6.11 -9.44
CA LYS A 213 3.38 6.85 -9.04
C LYS A 213 2.74 7.64 -10.17
N ARG A 214 3.50 8.12 -11.15
CA ARG A 214 2.98 8.90 -12.28
C ARG A 214 2.30 7.98 -13.30
N VAL A 215 1.21 8.49 -13.90
CA VAL A 215 0.36 7.72 -14.81
C VAL A 215 1.03 7.37 -16.15
N GLY A 216 1.90 8.20 -16.65
CA GLY A 216 2.55 8.06 -17.96
C GLY A 216 4.02 7.67 -17.91
N ASP A 217 4.51 7.12 -19.01
CA ASP A 217 5.92 6.80 -19.21
C ASP A 217 6.81 8.02 -18.97
N GLY A 218 8.04 7.79 -18.49
CA GLY A 218 8.96 8.84 -18.14
C GLY A 218 8.53 9.68 -16.93
N ASP A 219 7.68 9.13 -16.05
CA ASP A 219 7.12 9.79 -14.87
C ASP A 219 6.37 11.09 -15.21
N THR A 220 5.51 11.03 -16.21
CA THR A 220 4.69 12.15 -16.67
C THR A 220 3.24 12.04 -16.21
N GLY A 221 2.53 13.18 -16.24
CA GLY A 221 1.11 13.24 -15.87
C GLY A 221 0.85 13.25 -14.36
N PRO A 222 -0.40 13.07 -13.92
CA PRO A 222 -0.79 13.10 -12.51
C PRO A 222 -0.28 11.90 -11.72
N ASN A 223 -0.23 12.05 -10.39
CA ASN A 223 0.00 10.96 -9.46
C ASN A 223 -1.18 9.98 -9.46
N THR A 224 -0.89 8.73 -9.18
CA THR A 224 -1.84 7.62 -9.07
C THR A 224 -1.58 6.83 -7.78
N GLY A 225 -2.31 5.76 -7.55
CA GLY A 225 -2.00 4.78 -6.51
C GLY A 225 -0.82 3.85 -6.85
N GLY A 226 -0.12 4.09 -7.96
CA GLY A 226 0.97 3.25 -8.48
C GLY A 226 0.59 2.54 -9.77
N MET A 227 1.44 2.66 -10.80
CA MET A 227 1.28 2.04 -12.13
C MET A 227 2.14 0.81 -12.31
N GLY A 228 2.88 0.43 -11.30
CA GLY A 228 3.74 -0.74 -11.24
C GLY A 228 4.77 -0.60 -10.13
N ALA A 229 5.39 -1.70 -9.75
CA ALA A 229 6.43 -1.75 -8.73
C ALA A 229 7.40 -2.89 -9.00
N TYR A 230 8.55 -2.83 -8.37
CA TYR A 230 9.53 -3.92 -8.37
C TYR A 230 10.19 -4.09 -7.00
N SER A 231 10.66 -5.29 -6.73
CA SER A 231 11.34 -5.69 -5.49
C SER A 231 12.49 -6.65 -5.80
N PRO A 232 13.67 -6.50 -5.15
CA PRO A 232 14.01 -5.48 -4.16
C PRO A 232 14.24 -4.10 -4.80
N ALA A 233 14.24 -3.05 -3.97
CA ALA A 233 14.60 -1.69 -4.36
C ALA A 233 16.13 -1.51 -4.30
N PRO A 234 16.84 -1.27 -5.41
CA PRO A 234 18.31 -1.16 -5.38
C PRO A 234 18.83 0.02 -4.56
N VAL A 235 18.07 1.11 -4.47
CA VAL A 235 18.43 2.30 -3.70
C VAL A 235 18.37 2.06 -2.18
N LEU A 236 17.56 1.09 -1.73
CA LEU A 236 17.49 0.62 -0.34
C LEU A 236 18.47 -0.55 -0.13
N THR A 237 19.76 -0.24 -0.14
CA THR A 237 20.80 -1.21 0.24
C THR A 237 20.65 -1.65 1.68
N ASP A 238 21.27 -2.78 2.08
CA ASP A 238 21.22 -3.26 3.47
C ASP A 238 21.66 -2.16 4.45
N ALA A 239 22.71 -1.41 4.14
CA ALA A 239 23.17 -0.31 4.99
C ALA A 239 22.13 0.83 5.13
N VAL A 240 21.38 1.15 4.06
CA VAL A 240 20.31 2.16 4.11
C VAL A 240 19.09 1.62 4.87
N ALA A 241 18.78 0.34 4.70
CA ALA A 241 17.71 -0.33 5.47
C ALA A 241 18.03 -0.36 6.97
N ASP A 242 19.27 -0.66 7.35
CA ASP A 242 19.73 -0.60 8.75
C ASP A 242 19.59 0.81 9.33
N LEU A 243 20.01 1.84 8.57
CA LEU A 243 19.83 3.24 8.98
C LEU A 243 18.34 3.60 9.14
N ALA A 244 17.47 3.13 8.24
CA ALA A 244 16.04 3.35 8.34
C ALA A 244 15.47 2.67 9.58
N MET A 245 15.88 1.43 9.87
CA MET A 245 15.49 0.74 11.10
C MET A 245 15.94 1.47 12.35
N GLU A 246 17.21 1.94 12.40
CA GLU A 246 17.78 2.60 13.57
C GLU A 246 17.18 3.99 13.81
N ARG A 247 17.05 4.80 12.76
CA ARG A 247 16.75 6.23 12.89
C ARG A 247 15.28 6.58 12.69
N ILE A 248 14.51 5.70 12.03
CA ILE A 248 13.11 5.97 11.67
C ILE A 248 12.19 4.95 12.35
N ILE A 249 12.32 3.65 12.02
CA ILE A 249 11.34 2.64 12.43
C ILE A 249 11.34 2.43 13.95
N ARG A 250 12.47 2.01 14.52
CA ARG A 250 12.54 1.72 15.96
C ARG A 250 12.24 2.92 16.87
N PRO A 251 12.70 4.15 16.57
CA PRO A 251 12.30 5.32 17.34
C PRO A 251 10.79 5.61 17.27
N THR A 252 10.18 5.50 16.08
CA THR A 252 8.73 5.62 15.89
C THR A 252 7.95 4.62 16.74
N LEU A 253 8.31 3.33 16.66
CA LEU A 253 7.62 2.27 17.42
C LEU A 253 7.74 2.47 18.94
N ARG A 254 8.92 2.88 19.44
CA ARG A 254 9.11 3.23 20.85
C ARG A 254 8.23 4.40 21.28
N GLU A 255 8.13 5.44 20.45
CA GLU A 255 7.27 6.58 20.75
C GLU A 255 5.79 6.21 20.74
N MET A 256 5.36 5.37 19.78
CA MET A 256 4.00 4.82 19.75
C MET A 256 3.67 4.03 21.02
N ALA A 257 4.56 3.15 21.45
CA ALA A 257 4.41 2.38 22.68
C ALA A 257 4.38 3.31 23.93
N ARG A 258 5.24 4.33 23.97
CA ARG A 258 5.26 5.34 25.05
C ARG A 258 3.94 6.13 25.15
N ARG A 259 3.27 6.37 24.03
CA ARG A 259 1.94 7.00 23.98
C ARG A 259 0.79 6.05 24.32
N GLY A 260 1.07 4.78 24.58
CA GLY A 260 0.05 3.77 24.87
C GLY A 260 -0.67 3.24 23.63
N THR A 261 -0.10 3.45 22.46
CA THR A 261 -0.62 2.99 21.15
C THR A 261 0.41 2.12 20.43
N PRO A 262 0.83 0.96 21.02
CA PRO A 262 1.82 0.09 20.39
C PRO A 262 1.35 -0.33 18.99
N TYR A 263 2.29 -0.39 18.04
CA TYR A 263 1.98 -0.70 16.66
C TYR A 263 2.10 -2.20 16.38
N GLN A 264 1.04 -2.81 15.86
CA GLN A 264 0.99 -4.21 15.46
C GLN A 264 0.44 -4.33 14.03
N GLY A 265 1.15 -5.06 13.17
CA GLY A 265 0.81 -5.21 11.75
C GLY A 265 1.98 -4.88 10.84
N VAL A 266 1.72 -4.57 9.58
CA VAL A 266 2.75 -4.10 8.65
C VAL A 266 2.86 -2.57 8.71
N LEU A 267 4.07 -2.08 8.91
CA LEU A 267 4.42 -0.66 8.78
C LEU A 267 5.16 -0.47 7.46
N TYR A 268 4.54 0.23 6.55
CA TYR A 268 5.13 0.65 5.29
C TYR A 268 5.65 2.08 5.45
N ALA A 269 6.97 2.24 5.43
CA ALA A 269 7.62 3.54 5.40
C ALA A 269 7.96 3.92 3.96
N GLY A 270 7.35 5.00 3.45
CA GLY A 270 7.79 5.68 2.25
C GLY A 270 9.02 6.53 2.60
N LEU A 271 10.15 6.22 1.98
CA LEU A 271 11.42 6.85 2.28
C LEU A 271 11.96 7.63 1.07
N MET A 272 12.40 8.85 1.30
CA MET A 272 13.23 9.60 0.35
C MET A 272 14.70 9.35 0.70
N ILE A 273 15.46 8.84 -0.28
CA ILE A 273 16.87 8.48 -0.07
C ILE A 273 17.73 9.44 -0.87
N GLN A 274 18.55 10.21 -0.17
CA GLN A 274 19.49 11.13 -0.76
C GLN A 274 20.89 10.86 -0.20
N ASN A 275 21.86 10.57 -1.06
CA ASN A 275 23.24 10.25 -0.66
C ASN A 275 23.34 9.12 0.40
N GLY A 276 22.50 8.09 0.28
CA GLY A 276 22.44 6.98 1.22
C GLY A 276 21.79 7.30 2.57
N GLN A 277 21.19 8.48 2.74
CA GLN A 277 20.49 8.88 3.96
C GLN A 277 18.99 8.81 3.75
N PRO A 278 18.27 7.94 4.50
CA PRO A 278 16.81 7.86 4.44
C PRO A 278 16.15 8.96 5.26
N ARG A 279 15.10 9.56 4.72
CA ARG A 279 14.17 10.47 5.40
C ARG A 279 12.75 10.00 5.16
N LEU A 280 11.91 10.02 6.19
CA LEU A 280 10.52 9.60 6.07
C LEU A 280 9.71 10.59 5.24
N VAL A 281 9.01 10.08 4.22
CA VAL A 281 7.99 10.80 3.45
C VAL A 281 6.63 10.66 4.13
N GLU A 282 6.24 9.41 4.39
CA GLU A 282 4.96 9.05 5.02
C GLU A 282 5.00 7.62 5.56
N TYR A 283 4.08 7.29 6.45
CA TYR A 283 3.75 5.92 6.80
C TYR A 283 2.44 5.51 6.15
N ASN A 284 2.38 4.21 5.78
CA ASN A 284 1.14 3.52 5.50
C ASN A 284 1.02 2.35 6.50
N VAL A 285 -0.18 2.14 7.04
CA VAL A 285 -0.43 1.15 8.11
C VAL A 285 -0.92 -0.19 7.59
N ARG A 286 -0.67 -0.44 6.33
CA ARG A 286 -1.05 -1.63 5.55
C ARG A 286 -0.02 -1.86 4.45
N PHE A 287 -0.09 -3.02 3.79
CA PHE A 287 0.71 -3.25 2.58
C PHE A 287 0.37 -2.21 1.49
N GLY A 288 1.36 -1.86 0.70
CA GLY A 288 1.16 -1.04 -0.50
C GLY A 288 0.37 -1.79 -1.60
N ASP A 289 -0.12 -1.07 -2.56
CA ASP A 289 -0.72 -1.58 -3.78
C ASP A 289 -0.28 -0.65 -4.92
N PRO A 290 0.71 -1.08 -5.77
CA PRO A 290 0.99 -2.48 -6.16
C PRO A 290 2.23 -3.14 -5.52
N GLU A 291 2.84 -2.63 -4.46
CA GLU A 291 4.07 -3.21 -3.88
C GLU A 291 3.81 -4.59 -3.24
N CYS A 292 2.62 -4.81 -2.67
CA CYS A 292 2.25 -6.08 -2.05
C CYS A 292 2.39 -7.24 -3.04
N GLN A 293 2.02 -7.05 -4.29
CA GLN A 293 2.06 -8.07 -5.33
C GLN A 293 3.47 -8.61 -5.54
N VAL A 294 4.47 -7.73 -5.61
CA VAL A 294 5.88 -8.15 -5.77
C VAL A 294 6.45 -8.75 -4.48
N LEU A 295 5.99 -8.29 -3.31
CA LEU A 295 6.40 -8.86 -2.02
C LEU A 295 5.83 -10.26 -1.83
N MET A 296 4.52 -10.46 -2.07
CA MET A 296 3.87 -11.77 -1.91
C MET A 296 4.45 -12.81 -2.87
N MET A 297 4.77 -12.43 -4.11
CA MET A 297 5.45 -13.32 -5.07
C MET A 297 6.82 -13.80 -4.54
N ARG A 298 7.55 -12.97 -3.79
CA ARG A 298 8.86 -13.32 -3.22
C ARG A 298 8.76 -14.01 -1.86
N LEU A 299 7.74 -13.70 -1.06
CA LEU A 299 7.49 -14.34 0.24
C LEU A 299 6.86 -15.73 0.08
N GLY A 300 5.89 -15.86 -0.83
CA GLY A 300 5.14 -17.11 -1.00
C GLY A 300 4.39 -17.52 0.28
N ALA A 301 4.31 -18.81 0.51
CA ALA A 301 3.58 -19.42 1.63
C ALA A 301 3.97 -18.88 3.03
N GLN A 302 5.24 -18.47 3.23
CA GLN A 302 5.69 -17.97 4.54
C GLN A 302 5.00 -16.65 4.95
N ALA A 303 4.35 -15.94 4.03
CA ALA A 303 3.64 -14.71 4.34
C ALA A 303 2.58 -14.91 5.43
N LEU A 304 1.85 -16.04 5.41
CA LEU A 304 0.89 -16.37 6.47
C LEU A 304 1.56 -16.54 7.82
N ASP A 305 2.65 -17.31 7.89
CA ASP A 305 3.37 -17.54 9.16
C ASP A 305 3.90 -16.25 9.76
N LEU A 306 4.40 -15.35 8.92
CA LEU A 306 4.92 -14.04 9.34
C LEU A 306 3.81 -13.12 9.85
N MET A 307 2.68 -13.05 9.13
CA MET A 307 1.52 -12.25 9.56
C MET A 307 0.91 -12.80 10.85
N GLN A 308 0.83 -14.13 11.01
CA GLN A 308 0.38 -14.79 12.23
C GLN A 308 1.33 -14.48 13.39
N ALA A 309 2.65 -14.60 13.20
CA ALA A 309 3.63 -14.28 14.22
C ALA A 309 3.53 -12.81 14.69
N ALA A 310 3.31 -11.89 13.77
CA ALA A 310 3.08 -10.47 14.10
C ALA A 310 1.80 -10.28 14.92
N ALA A 311 0.71 -10.95 14.56
CA ALA A 311 -0.55 -10.86 15.27
C ALA A 311 -0.50 -11.50 16.67
N GLU A 312 0.33 -12.52 16.87
CA GLU A 312 0.51 -13.25 18.13
C GLU A 312 1.62 -12.67 19.04
N GLY A 313 2.32 -11.60 18.64
CA GLY A 313 3.42 -11.04 19.43
C GLY A 313 4.68 -11.91 19.44
N ARG A 314 4.95 -12.69 18.38
CA ARG A 314 6.03 -13.67 18.31
C ARG A 314 7.07 -13.38 17.22
N LEU A 315 7.20 -12.13 16.79
CA LEU A 315 8.17 -11.77 15.74
C LEU A 315 9.63 -12.00 16.15
N ALA A 316 9.94 -12.01 17.45
CA ALA A 316 11.27 -12.34 17.94
C ALA A 316 11.74 -13.75 17.53
N GLU A 317 10.80 -14.67 17.27
CA GLU A 317 11.06 -16.05 16.86
C GLU A 317 11.03 -16.23 15.33
N ALA A 318 10.54 -15.22 14.61
CA ALA A 318 10.32 -15.29 13.17
C ALA A 318 11.58 -14.93 12.37
N GLN A 319 11.75 -15.60 11.22
CA GLN A 319 12.78 -15.31 10.26
C GLN A 319 12.17 -15.24 8.86
N VAL A 320 12.67 -14.33 8.04
CA VAL A 320 12.25 -14.20 6.65
C VAL A 320 13.26 -14.91 5.74
N ASN A 321 12.78 -15.87 4.97
CA ASN A 321 13.56 -16.53 3.93
C ASN A 321 13.25 -15.89 2.59
N TRP A 322 14.08 -14.93 2.17
CA TRP A 322 13.88 -14.24 0.91
C TRP A 322 14.25 -15.13 -0.27
N ALA A 323 13.38 -15.14 -1.28
CA ALA A 323 13.77 -15.60 -2.60
C ALA A 323 14.89 -14.69 -3.13
N THR A 324 15.90 -15.29 -3.75
CA THR A 324 17.05 -14.56 -4.32
C THR A 324 16.74 -13.82 -5.62
N ASP A 325 15.56 -14.07 -6.17
CA ASP A 325 15.08 -13.48 -7.41
C ASP A 325 14.45 -12.09 -7.21
N HIS A 326 14.15 -11.45 -8.32
CA HIS A 326 13.46 -10.17 -8.41
C HIS A 326 12.00 -10.39 -8.80
N ALA A 327 11.13 -9.49 -8.39
CA ALA A 327 9.75 -9.45 -8.85
C ALA A 327 9.42 -8.07 -9.41
N LEU A 328 8.56 -8.03 -10.44
CA LEU A 328 8.06 -6.81 -11.03
C LEU A 328 6.58 -6.98 -11.37
N THR A 329 5.80 -5.94 -11.13
CA THR A 329 4.38 -5.88 -11.48
C THR A 329 4.08 -4.68 -12.36
N VAL A 330 3.27 -4.91 -13.40
CA VAL A 330 2.74 -3.87 -14.30
C VAL A 330 1.26 -3.72 -14.05
N VAL A 331 0.81 -2.52 -13.71
CA VAL A 331 -0.60 -2.22 -13.53
C VAL A 331 -1.23 -1.91 -14.88
N MET A 332 -2.30 -2.63 -15.22
CA MET A 332 -3.20 -2.28 -16.32
C MET A 332 -4.39 -1.51 -15.77
N ALA A 333 -4.58 -0.30 -16.23
CA ALA A 333 -5.60 0.63 -15.78
C ALA A 333 -6.62 0.94 -16.89
N ALA A 334 -7.84 1.32 -16.51
CA ALA A 334 -8.86 1.78 -17.44
C ALA A 334 -8.48 3.13 -18.06
N LYS A 335 -8.71 3.31 -19.35
CA LYS A 335 -8.49 4.61 -20.04
C LYS A 335 -9.25 5.72 -19.32
N GLY A 336 -8.53 6.82 -19.06
CA GLY A 336 -9.03 7.95 -18.28
C GLY A 336 -8.56 7.96 -16.83
N TYR A 337 -8.10 6.83 -16.26
CA TYR A 337 -7.51 6.79 -14.91
C TYR A 337 -6.25 7.69 -14.83
N PRO A 338 -6.01 8.47 -13.74
CA PRO A 338 -6.74 8.50 -12.46
C PRO A 338 -7.98 9.44 -12.43
N GLY A 339 -8.35 10.04 -13.59
CA GLY A 339 -9.57 10.82 -13.74
C GLY A 339 -10.80 9.92 -13.91
N SER A 340 -11.80 10.41 -14.66
CA SER A 340 -13.01 9.64 -14.97
C SER A 340 -12.73 8.53 -15.97
N TYR A 341 -13.25 7.36 -15.73
CA TYR A 341 -13.12 6.17 -16.59
C TYR A 341 -14.42 5.40 -16.68
N GLU A 342 -14.60 4.68 -17.79
CA GLU A 342 -15.74 3.80 -17.99
C GLU A 342 -15.54 2.44 -17.32
N LYS A 343 -16.67 1.82 -16.91
CA LYS A 343 -16.69 0.48 -16.30
C LYS A 343 -17.46 -0.47 -17.21
N GLY A 344 -17.24 -1.80 -17.02
CA GLY A 344 -17.98 -2.84 -17.72
C GLY A 344 -17.34 -3.31 -19.02
N SER A 345 -16.19 -2.77 -19.43
CA SER A 345 -15.46 -3.30 -20.60
C SER A 345 -14.92 -4.70 -20.33
N ALA A 346 -15.12 -5.62 -21.27
CA ALA A 346 -14.68 -7.00 -21.17
C ALA A 346 -13.16 -7.12 -21.33
N ILE A 347 -12.57 -8.00 -20.54
CA ILE A 347 -11.15 -8.33 -20.57
C ILE A 347 -11.01 -9.75 -21.10
N ASN A 348 -10.31 -9.92 -22.21
CA ASN A 348 -10.08 -11.22 -22.86
C ASN A 348 -8.59 -11.60 -22.75
N GLY A 349 -8.26 -12.85 -23.12
CA GLY A 349 -6.87 -13.33 -23.15
C GLY A 349 -6.29 -13.64 -21.77
N LEU A 350 -7.07 -13.60 -20.70
CA LEU A 350 -6.60 -13.96 -19.36
C LEU A 350 -6.25 -15.46 -19.29
N ASP A 351 -7.01 -16.33 -19.96
CA ASP A 351 -6.76 -17.78 -20.04
C ASP A 351 -5.48 -18.11 -20.82
N ASP A 352 -5.00 -17.19 -21.65
CA ASP A 352 -3.77 -17.32 -22.42
C ASP A 352 -2.51 -16.95 -21.61
N THR A 353 -2.69 -16.41 -20.39
CA THR A 353 -1.59 -16.12 -19.48
C THR A 353 -1.18 -17.39 -18.74
N THR A 354 0.14 -17.54 -18.56
CA THR A 354 0.65 -18.66 -17.75
C THR A 354 0.68 -18.21 -16.30
N GLU A 355 -0.09 -18.87 -15.45
CA GLU A 355 -0.06 -18.66 -14.01
C GLU A 355 0.67 -19.81 -13.34
N ASP A 356 1.76 -19.48 -12.64
CA ASP A 356 2.60 -20.42 -11.90
C ASP A 356 3.34 -19.68 -10.76
N SER A 357 4.35 -20.28 -10.17
CA SER A 357 5.16 -19.63 -9.14
C SER A 357 5.99 -18.44 -9.62
N PHE A 358 6.08 -18.20 -10.93
CA PHE A 358 6.85 -17.12 -11.55
C PHE A 358 5.99 -16.06 -12.25
N HIS A 359 4.72 -16.36 -12.51
CA HIS A 359 3.82 -15.51 -13.29
C HIS A 359 2.43 -15.50 -12.67
N MET A 360 1.91 -14.33 -12.37
CA MET A 360 0.56 -14.14 -11.83
C MET A 360 -0.11 -12.89 -12.37
N VAL A 361 -1.41 -12.99 -12.63
CA VAL A 361 -2.26 -11.84 -12.92
C VAL A 361 -3.15 -11.59 -11.71
N PHE A 362 -2.73 -10.68 -10.82
CA PHE A 362 -3.56 -10.31 -9.69
C PHE A 362 -4.64 -9.32 -10.12
N HIS A 363 -5.90 -9.65 -9.87
CA HIS A 363 -7.04 -8.82 -10.15
C HIS A 363 -7.21 -7.75 -9.06
N ALA A 364 -7.52 -6.52 -9.50
CA ALA A 364 -7.92 -5.43 -8.63
C ALA A 364 -9.38 -5.04 -8.95
N GLY A 365 -9.59 -4.02 -9.74
CA GLY A 365 -10.94 -3.58 -10.12
C GLY A 365 -11.56 -4.45 -11.20
N THR A 366 -11.88 -5.70 -10.89
CA THR A 366 -12.58 -6.62 -11.80
C THR A 366 -13.88 -7.15 -11.19
N ALA A 367 -14.85 -7.45 -12.03
CA ALA A 367 -16.11 -8.09 -11.66
C ALA A 367 -16.50 -9.15 -12.71
N MET A 368 -17.42 -10.05 -12.34
CA MET A 368 -18.06 -10.96 -13.29
C MET A 368 -19.35 -10.31 -13.81
N ALA A 369 -19.52 -10.24 -15.12
CA ALA A 369 -20.74 -9.82 -15.79
C ALA A 369 -20.99 -10.70 -17.00
N ASP A 370 -22.17 -11.30 -17.09
CA ASP A 370 -22.58 -12.19 -18.18
C ASP A 370 -21.58 -13.31 -18.48
N GLY A 371 -20.98 -13.89 -17.42
CA GLY A 371 -20.00 -14.97 -17.53
C GLY A 371 -18.60 -14.52 -18.03
N ARG A 372 -18.34 -13.21 -18.10
CA ARG A 372 -17.06 -12.64 -18.52
C ARG A 372 -16.47 -11.77 -17.41
N ILE A 373 -15.14 -11.68 -17.37
CA ILE A 373 -14.43 -10.74 -16.51
C ILE A 373 -14.48 -9.35 -17.16
N VAL A 374 -14.92 -8.35 -16.38
CA VAL A 374 -15.04 -6.96 -16.82
C VAL A 374 -14.29 -6.03 -15.88
N ALA A 375 -13.84 -4.88 -16.39
CA ALA A 375 -13.26 -3.82 -15.59
C ALA A 375 -14.34 -3.12 -14.74
N SER A 376 -14.09 -3.00 -13.43
CA SER A 376 -14.98 -2.36 -12.47
C SER A 376 -14.32 -1.22 -11.69
N GLY A 377 -13.00 -1.03 -11.85
CA GLY A 377 -12.20 -0.02 -11.16
C GLY A 377 -11.24 0.72 -12.08
N GLY A 378 -10.48 1.66 -11.53
CA GLY A 378 -9.47 2.42 -12.30
C GLY A 378 -8.22 1.60 -12.56
N ARG A 379 -7.59 1.03 -11.52
CA ARG A 379 -6.55 0.00 -11.65
C ARG A 379 -7.27 -1.35 -11.66
N VAL A 380 -6.99 -2.18 -12.65
CA VAL A 380 -7.84 -3.34 -12.95
C VAL A 380 -7.09 -4.64 -12.83
N LEU A 381 -5.89 -4.74 -13.38
CA LEU A 381 -5.03 -5.93 -13.28
C LEU A 381 -3.63 -5.53 -12.85
N ASN A 382 -2.94 -6.46 -12.18
CA ASN A 382 -1.53 -6.35 -11.82
C ASN A 382 -0.81 -7.56 -12.38
N VAL A 383 -0.16 -7.38 -13.52
CA VAL A 383 0.57 -8.44 -14.20
C VAL A 383 1.95 -8.56 -13.58
N THR A 384 2.17 -9.62 -12.81
CA THR A 384 3.33 -9.76 -11.93
C THR A 384 4.18 -10.96 -12.36
N ALA A 385 5.48 -10.75 -12.39
CA ALA A 385 6.41 -11.85 -12.71
C ALA A 385 7.67 -11.79 -11.83
N ARG A 386 8.30 -12.97 -11.67
CA ARG A 386 9.60 -13.17 -11.02
C ARG A 386 10.66 -13.55 -12.05
N GLY A 387 11.91 -13.23 -11.73
CA GLY A 387 13.05 -13.61 -12.56
C GLY A 387 14.37 -13.55 -11.80
N ALA A 388 15.40 -14.23 -12.29
CA ALA A 388 16.74 -14.20 -11.71
C ALA A 388 17.39 -12.80 -11.73
N SER A 389 16.84 -11.90 -12.56
CA SER A 389 17.18 -10.49 -12.60
C SER A 389 15.91 -9.65 -12.78
N LEU A 390 15.98 -8.36 -12.48
CA LEU A 390 14.88 -7.43 -12.69
C LEU A 390 14.51 -7.36 -14.19
N GLN A 391 15.49 -7.40 -15.09
CA GLN A 391 15.24 -7.43 -16.53
C GLN A 391 14.40 -8.66 -16.92
N GLN A 392 14.76 -9.84 -16.41
CA GLN A 392 14.00 -11.05 -16.71
C GLN A 392 12.57 -11.00 -16.14
N ALA A 393 12.39 -10.49 -14.92
CA ALA A 393 11.07 -10.27 -14.33
C ALA A 393 10.22 -9.31 -15.19
N ARG A 394 10.83 -8.22 -15.65
CA ARG A 394 10.20 -7.24 -16.54
C ARG A 394 9.77 -7.85 -17.87
N ASP A 395 10.68 -8.57 -18.56
CA ASP A 395 10.38 -9.16 -19.85
C ASP A 395 9.24 -10.17 -19.75
N ARG A 396 9.21 -10.97 -18.69
CA ARG A 396 8.13 -11.91 -18.39
C ARG A 396 6.80 -11.20 -18.12
N ALA A 397 6.79 -10.15 -17.31
CA ALA A 397 5.57 -9.40 -17.02
C ALA A 397 4.98 -8.78 -18.30
N TYR A 398 5.79 -8.13 -19.13
CA TYR A 398 5.31 -7.54 -20.39
C TYR A 398 4.90 -8.59 -21.43
N MET A 399 5.54 -9.75 -21.47
CA MET A 399 5.11 -10.87 -22.32
C MET A 399 3.67 -11.31 -21.96
N MET A 400 3.31 -11.29 -20.67
CA MET A 400 1.94 -11.59 -20.24
C MET A 400 0.99 -10.43 -20.54
N VAL A 401 1.40 -9.18 -20.29
CA VAL A 401 0.62 -7.98 -20.64
C VAL A 401 0.20 -8.00 -22.11
N ASP A 402 1.12 -8.38 -23.01
CA ASP A 402 0.88 -8.41 -24.45
C ASP A 402 -0.07 -9.53 -24.92
N ARG A 403 -0.42 -10.48 -24.04
CA ARG A 403 -1.43 -11.53 -24.31
C ARG A 403 -2.83 -11.11 -23.88
N ILE A 404 -2.93 -10.14 -22.98
CA ILE A 404 -4.22 -9.65 -22.48
C ILE A 404 -4.84 -8.72 -23.52
N ASP A 405 -6.00 -9.12 -24.05
CA ASP A 405 -6.77 -8.33 -25.00
C ASP A 405 -7.81 -7.46 -24.25
N TRP A 406 -7.43 -6.24 -23.98
CA TRP A 406 -8.29 -5.24 -23.33
C TRP A 406 -8.06 -3.83 -23.94
N PRO A 407 -8.75 -3.53 -25.06
CA PRO A 407 -8.56 -2.26 -25.80
C PRO A 407 -8.85 -1.00 -24.98
N GLU A 408 -9.75 -1.09 -23.97
CA GLU A 408 -10.11 0.03 -23.08
C GLU A 408 -9.13 0.20 -21.93
N GLY A 409 -8.10 -0.66 -21.84
CA GLY A 409 -7.02 -0.56 -20.88
C GLY A 409 -5.79 0.13 -21.43
N PHE A 410 -4.91 0.52 -20.50
CA PHE A 410 -3.54 0.95 -20.79
C PHE A 410 -2.61 0.56 -19.64
N CYS A 411 -1.32 0.54 -19.90
CA CYS A 411 -0.28 0.40 -18.88
C CYS A 411 0.94 1.25 -19.26
N ARG A 412 1.81 1.49 -18.32
CA ARG A 412 3.15 2.03 -18.59
C ARG A 412 4.04 0.94 -19.20
N ARG A 413 4.91 1.32 -20.12
CA ARG A 413 5.86 0.42 -20.79
C ARG A 413 7.28 0.52 -20.24
N ASP A 414 7.50 1.40 -19.29
CA ASP A 414 8.80 1.71 -18.72
C ASP A 414 8.98 1.25 -17.24
N ILE A 415 8.08 0.43 -16.69
CA ILE A 415 8.20 -0.05 -15.31
C ILE A 415 9.55 -0.70 -15.08
N GLY A 416 10.24 -0.29 -13.99
CA GLY A 416 11.58 -0.75 -13.63
C GLY A 416 12.73 0.02 -14.30
N TRP A 417 12.45 1.03 -15.12
CA TRP A 417 13.50 1.73 -15.88
C TRP A 417 14.62 2.31 -15.00
N ARG A 418 14.29 2.84 -13.81
CA ARG A 418 15.27 3.45 -12.89
C ARG A 418 16.33 2.46 -12.41
N ALA A 419 15.99 1.20 -12.25
CA ALA A 419 16.87 0.15 -11.77
C ALA A 419 17.56 -0.64 -12.91
N LEU A 420 17.19 -0.37 -14.17
CA LEU A 420 17.71 -1.03 -15.37
C LEU A 420 18.54 -0.09 -16.26
N SER A 421 18.60 1.20 -15.89
CA SER A 421 19.40 2.24 -16.60
C SER A 421 20.86 2.23 -16.20
#